data_b437960fff7d84186888af31853b1823
#
_entry.id   b437960fff7d84186888af31853b1823
#
_cell.length_a   1.000
_cell.length_b   1.000
_cell.length_c   1.000
_cell.angle_alpha   90.00
_cell.angle_beta   90.00
_cell.angle_gamma   90.00
#
_symmetry.space_group_name_H-M   'P 1'
#
loop_
_entity.id
_entity.type
_entity.pdbx_description
1 polymer ?
#
loop_
_entity_poly.entity_id
_entity_poly.type
_entity_poly.pdbx_seq_one_letter_code
_entity_poly.pdbx_strand_id
1 'polypeptide(L)'
;MDWGFVNVETEDGSTYKAACFAMICHCCGKRYIEFFPNARQENLFIGMIHAFLYMGIPQYVLTDNMRSVVNGRDSEGHPIWQKDYELFMGNIGFETKLCKPRHPFTKGAVERLVRFVKDNFLPGRIFHELTDLNYEAIAWCERQNKVYHKAVDSIPDDKHEALCMRHAYKLDNTIELAYYLCPERKISFDGFVNYEGRRFGVPFW
;
A
#
# COMPACT_ATOMS: atom_id res chain seq x y z
N MET A 1 3.47 7.37 0.18
CA MET A 1 3.50 5.89 0.18
C MET A 1 4.80 5.36 -0.38
N ASP A 2 5.13 4.12 -0.07
CA ASP A 2 6.32 3.43 -0.58
C ASP A 2 6.19 1.91 -0.48
N TRP A 3 7.08 1.20 -1.20
CA TRP A 3 7.32 -0.22 -1.06
C TRP A 3 8.60 -0.50 -0.29
N GLY A 4 8.54 -1.44 0.65
CA GLY A 4 9.70 -2.05 1.28
C GLY A 4 9.76 -3.55 0.96
N PHE A 5 10.95 -4.12 0.81
CA PHE A 5 11.08 -5.57 0.70
C PHE A 5 11.62 -6.13 2.01
N VAL A 6 11.00 -7.18 2.50
CA VAL A 6 11.31 -7.82 3.77
C VAL A 6 11.44 -9.34 3.59
N ASN A 7 12.22 -9.97 4.45
CA ASN A 7 12.22 -11.42 4.58
C ASN A 7 11.33 -11.76 5.78
N VAL A 8 10.42 -12.69 5.58
CA VAL A 8 9.47 -13.17 6.58
C VAL A 8 9.86 -14.59 6.96
N GLU A 9 9.99 -14.87 8.24
CA GLU A 9 10.33 -16.18 8.78
C GLU A 9 9.08 -17.03 8.95
N THR A 10 9.16 -18.29 8.56
CA THR A 10 8.09 -19.28 8.67
C THR A 10 8.39 -20.31 9.76
N GLU A 11 7.39 -21.05 10.21
CA GLU A 11 7.53 -22.03 11.30
C GLU A 11 8.55 -23.13 11.06
N ASP A 12 8.77 -23.49 9.81
CA ASP A 12 9.78 -24.49 9.42
C ASP A 12 11.22 -23.92 9.38
N GLY A 13 11.38 -22.65 9.78
CA GLY A 13 12.66 -21.94 9.77
C GLY A 13 13.10 -21.46 8.38
N SER A 14 12.25 -21.62 7.36
CA SER A 14 12.50 -21.03 6.05
C SER A 14 12.14 -19.54 6.05
N THR A 15 12.55 -18.83 4.98
CA THR A 15 12.19 -17.43 4.80
C THR A 15 11.65 -17.21 3.40
N TYR A 16 10.64 -16.34 3.26
CA TYR A 16 10.19 -15.86 1.97
C TYR A 16 10.24 -14.34 1.89
N LYS A 17 10.38 -13.82 0.68
CA LYS A 17 10.42 -12.39 0.43
C LYS A 17 9.01 -11.85 0.22
N ALA A 18 8.61 -10.86 1.01
CA ALA A 18 7.35 -10.14 0.84
C ALA A 18 7.60 -8.67 0.49
N ALA A 19 6.67 -8.09 -0.27
CA ALA A 19 6.63 -6.67 -0.54
C ALA A 19 5.72 -5.99 0.50
N CYS A 20 6.28 -5.12 1.33
CA CYS A 20 5.55 -4.33 2.30
C CYS A 20 5.11 -3.02 1.65
N PHE A 21 3.81 -2.87 1.43
CA PHE A 21 3.20 -1.58 1.12
C PHE A 21 3.12 -0.75 2.40
N ALA A 22 3.55 0.49 2.35
CA ALA A 22 3.54 1.39 3.48
C ALA A 22 2.96 2.76 3.10
N MET A 23 2.01 3.24 3.89
CA MET A 23 1.43 4.57 3.79
C MET A 23 1.43 5.26 5.16
N ILE A 24 1.77 6.55 5.17
CA ILE A 24 1.76 7.37 6.39
C ILE A 24 1.22 8.75 6.08
N CYS A 25 0.35 9.25 6.95
CA CYS A 25 -0.10 10.64 6.89
C CYS A 25 0.97 11.58 7.44
N HIS A 26 1.40 12.55 6.64
CA HIS A 26 2.42 13.52 7.07
C HIS A 26 1.95 14.48 8.17
N CYS A 27 0.64 14.74 8.26
CA CYS A 27 0.06 15.64 9.25
C CYS A 27 -0.02 14.98 10.63
N CYS A 28 -0.68 13.82 10.72
CA CYS A 28 -0.98 13.17 12.00
C CYS A 28 -0.07 11.97 12.33
N GLY A 29 0.70 11.47 11.35
CA GLY A 29 1.55 10.30 11.55
C GLY A 29 0.80 8.97 11.54
N LYS A 30 -0.52 8.95 11.27
CA LYS A 30 -1.28 7.71 11.12
C LYS A 30 -0.67 6.86 10.01
N ARG A 31 -0.47 5.58 10.31
CA ARG A 31 0.25 4.66 9.44
C ARG A 31 -0.57 3.45 9.11
N TYR A 32 -0.31 2.92 7.93
CA TYR A 32 -0.86 1.68 7.41
C TYR A 32 0.23 0.88 6.73
N ILE A 33 0.30 -0.41 6.98
CA ILE A 33 1.14 -1.35 6.26
C ILE A 33 0.35 -2.58 5.86
N GLU A 34 0.71 -3.16 4.72
CA GLU A 34 0.18 -4.42 4.22
C GLU A 34 1.24 -5.15 3.40
N PHE A 35 1.23 -6.47 3.42
CA PHE A 35 2.23 -7.28 2.74
C PHE A 35 1.62 -8.01 1.55
N PHE A 36 2.39 -8.07 0.47
CA PHE A 36 2.01 -8.67 -0.80
C PHE A 36 3.11 -9.59 -1.31
N PRO A 37 2.80 -10.55 -2.21
CA PRO A 37 3.81 -11.41 -2.83
C PRO A 37 4.84 -10.62 -3.66
N ASN A 38 4.43 -9.47 -4.19
CA ASN A 38 5.25 -8.60 -5.03
C ASN A 38 4.70 -7.15 -5.07
N ALA A 39 5.48 -6.22 -5.63
CA ALA A 39 5.12 -4.81 -5.78
C ALA A 39 4.54 -4.48 -7.17
N ARG A 40 3.74 -5.37 -7.77
CA ARG A 40 3.08 -5.11 -9.05
C ARG A 40 1.95 -4.10 -8.90
N GLN A 41 1.52 -3.53 -10.00
CA GLN A 41 0.48 -2.48 -10.03
C GLN A 41 -0.84 -2.93 -9.42
N GLU A 42 -1.26 -4.17 -9.63
CA GLU A 42 -2.47 -4.73 -9.00
C GLU A 42 -2.41 -4.66 -7.48
N ASN A 43 -1.31 -5.12 -6.90
CA ASN A 43 -1.08 -5.08 -5.46
C ASN A 43 -0.95 -3.64 -4.94
N LEU A 44 -0.44 -2.71 -5.77
CA LEU A 44 -0.43 -1.29 -5.44
C LEU A 44 -1.85 -0.75 -5.29
N PHE A 45 -2.75 -1.05 -6.24
CA PHE A 45 -4.14 -0.60 -6.18
C PHE A 45 -4.87 -1.17 -4.96
N ILE A 46 -4.72 -2.47 -4.70
CA ILE A 46 -5.31 -3.14 -3.53
C ILE A 46 -4.80 -2.47 -2.24
N GLY A 47 -3.50 -2.33 -2.07
CA GLY A 47 -2.91 -1.72 -0.89
C GLY A 47 -3.33 -0.25 -0.69
N MET A 48 -3.45 0.50 -1.79
CA MET A 48 -3.95 1.88 -1.72
C MET A 48 -5.43 1.94 -1.32
N ILE A 49 -6.30 1.08 -1.88
CA ILE A 49 -7.71 1.01 -1.52
C ILE A 49 -7.86 0.65 -0.04
N HIS A 50 -7.17 -0.37 0.43
CA HIS A 50 -7.21 -0.79 1.83
C HIS A 50 -6.71 0.33 2.76
N ALA A 51 -5.64 1.01 2.40
CA ALA A 51 -5.15 2.17 3.15
C ALA A 51 -6.17 3.32 3.18
N PHE A 52 -6.85 3.59 2.06
CA PHE A 52 -7.90 4.62 1.99
C PHE A 52 -9.14 4.25 2.80
N LEU A 53 -9.52 2.97 2.83
CA LEU A 53 -10.58 2.49 3.72
C LEU A 53 -10.21 2.66 5.20
N TYR A 54 -8.92 2.46 5.53
CA TYR A 54 -8.41 2.56 6.90
C TYR A 54 -8.23 4.00 7.38
N MET A 55 -7.76 4.91 6.53
CA MET A 55 -7.39 6.28 6.92
C MET A 55 -8.07 7.40 6.13
N GLY A 56 -9.01 7.08 5.23
CA GLY A 56 -9.66 8.03 4.33
C GLY A 56 -8.82 8.37 3.10
N ILE A 57 -9.46 8.94 2.08
CA ILE A 57 -8.80 9.36 0.84
C ILE A 57 -8.14 10.72 1.08
N PRO A 58 -6.81 10.83 0.92
CA PRO A 58 -6.13 12.12 1.04
C PRO A 58 -6.34 12.97 -0.22
N GLN A 59 -6.18 14.28 -0.11
CA GLN A 59 -6.18 15.16 -1.26
C GLN A 59 -5.06 14.78 -2.26
N TYR A 60 -3.89 14.42 -1.75
CA TYR A 60 -2.79 13.94 -2.58
C TYR A 60 -1.95 12.87 -1.90
N VAL A 61 -1.41 11.97 -2.70
CA VAL A 61 -0.46 10.93 -2.29
C VAL A 61 0.92 11.30 -2.81
N LEU A 62 1.91 11.31 -1.91
CA LEU A 62 3.31 11.50 -2.27
C LEU A 62 3.97 10.13 -2.48
N THR A 63 4.65 9.95 -3.62
CA THR A 63 5.39 8.72 -3.94
C THR A 63 6.64 9.02 -4.77
N ASP A 64 7.50 8.02 -4.93
CA ASP A 64 8.62 8.10 -5.87
C ASP A 64 8.18 7.80 -7.33
N ASN A 65 9.15 7.79 -8.24
CA ASN A 65 8.90 7.52 -9.67
C ASN A 65 8.83 6.00 -9.93
N MET A 66 7.90 5.29 -9.25
CA MET A 66 7.66 3.88 -9.49
C MET A 66 7.11 3.63 -10.89
N ARG A 67 7.55 2.55 -11.56
CA ARG A 67 7.04 2.15 -12.88
C ARG A 67 5.56 1.80 -12.90
N SER A 68 5.00 1.40 -11.77
CA SER A 68 3.55 1.16 -11.59
C SER A 68 2.73 2.46 -11.53
N VAL A 69 3.38 3.62 -11.38
CA VAL A 69 2.76 4.94 -11.23
C VAL A 69 3.05 5.82 -12.44
N VAL A 70 4.29 5.85 -12.91
CA VAL A 70 4.74 6.79 -13.94
C VAL A 70 5.66 6.10 -14.95
N ASN A 71 5.44 6.39 -16.24
CA ASN A 71 6.27 5.88 -17.33
C ASN A 71 7.52 6.74 -17.56
N GLY A 72 7.49 8.00 -17.17
CA GLY A 72 8.60 8.94 -17.36
C GLY A 72 8.14 10.38 -17.18
N ARG A 73 8.89 11.29 -17.80
CA ARG A 73 8.55 12.71 -17.86
C ARG A 73 8.63 13.18 -19.30
N ASP A 74 7.78 14.14 -19.67
CA ASP A 74 7.84 14.81 -20.95
C ASP A 74 9.01 15.80 -21.05
N SER A 75 9.11 16.51 -22.16
CA SER A 75 10.15 17.53 -22.41
C SER A 75 10.06 18.75 -21.47
N GLU A 76 8.90 18.98 -20.88
CA GLU A 76 8.64 20.07 -19.93
C GLU A 76 8.82 19.62 -18.47
N GLY A 77 9.09 18.32 -18.25
CA GLY A 77 9.29 17.72 -16.93
C GLY A 77 8.03 17.27 -16.23
N HIS A 78 6.86 17.32 -16.89
CA HIS A 78 5.61 16.80 -16.35
C HIS A 78 5.61 15.27 -16.35
N PRO A 79 4.95 14.64 -15.37
CA PRO A 79 4.86 13.19 -15.32
C PRO A 79 4.01 12.62 -16.46
N ILE A 80 4.52 11.60 -17.13
CA ILE A 80 3.75 10.75 -18.04
C ILE A 80 3.23 9.58 -17.23
N TRP A 81 1.97 9.68 -16.79
CA TRP A 81 1.37 8.68 -15.93
C TRP A 81 1.23 7.32 -16.64
N GLN A 82 1.31 6.27 -15.85
CA GLN A 82 0.87 4.96 -16.28
C GLN A 82 -0.65 4.98 -16.44
N LYS A 83 -1.16 4.53 -17.59
CA LYS A 83 -2.57 4.69 -18.00
C LYS A 83 -3.57 4.20 -16.95
N ASP A 84 -3.35 2.97 -16.42
CA ASP A 84 -4.27 2.38 -15.44
C ASP A 84 -4.18 3.09 -14.09
N TYR A 85 -3.01 3.64 -13.75
CA TYR A 85 -2.84 4.44 -12.55
C TYR A 85 -3.53 5.81 -12.66
N GLU A 86 -3.48 6.43 -13.84
CA GLU A 86 -4.18 7.70 -14.10
C GLU A 86 -5.70 7.52 -13.99
N LEU A 87 -6.24 6.43 -14.57
CA LEU A 87 -7.64 6.05 -14.42
C LEU A 87 -8.00 5.79 -12.95
N PHE A 88 -7.14 5.09 -12.23
CA PHE A 88 -7.32 4.83 -10.79
C PHE A 88 -7.38 6.13 -9.98
N MET A 89 -6.46 7.08 -10.20
CA MET A 89 -6.51 8.39 -9.56
C MET A 89 -7.83 9.13 -9.81
N GLY A 90 -8.29 9.12 -11.07
CA GLY A 90 -9.54 9.76 -11.47
C GLY A 90 -10.77 9.12 -10.84
N ASN A 91 -10.83 7.79 -10.82
CA ASN A 91 -11.97 7.04 -10.26
C ASN A 91 -12.07 7.18 -8.73
N ILE A 92 -10.93 7.18 -8.04
CA ILE A 92 -10.89 7.33 -6.58
C ILE A 92 -10.98 8.79 -6.14
N GLY A 93 -10.51 9.73 -6.96
CA GLY A 93 -10.60 11.17 -6.69
C GLY A 93 -9.46 11.72 -5.81
N PHE A 94 -8.22 11.31 -6.06
CA PHE A 94 -7.03 11.87 -5.40
C PHE A 94 -5.98 12.31 -6.43
N GLU A 95 -5.05 13.15 -6.01
CA GLU A 95 -3.89 13.55 -6.81
C GLU A 95 -2.62 12.81 -6.38
N THR A 96 -1.68 12.65 -7.30
CA THR A 96 -0.34 12.12 -6.99
C THR A 96 0.72 13.18 -7.19
N LYS A 97 1.58 13.34 -6.19
CA LYS A 97 2.79 14.16 -6.26
C LYS A 97 4.01 13.25 -6.27
N LEU A 98 4.86 13.41 -7.29
CA LEU A 98 6.11 12.68 -7.39
C LEU A 98 7.22 13.38 -6.60
N CYS A 99 7.99 12.61 -5.87
CA CYS A 99 9.20 13.12 -5.24
C CYS A 99 10.15 13.69 -6.31
N LYS A 100 10.74 14.85 -6.03
CA LYS A 100 11.78 15.40 -6.90
C LYS A 100 13.00 14.47 -6.87
N PRO A 101 13.59 14.15 -8.02
CA PRO A 101 14.81 13.38 -8.05
C PRO A 101 15.89 14.03 -7.17
N ARG A 102 16.60 13.23 -6.36
CA ARG A 102 17.67 13.68 -5.47
C ARG A 102 17.29 14.62 -4.31
N HIS A 103 16.00 14.67 -3.92
CA HIS A 103 15.55 15.39 -2.72
C HIS A 103 15.05 14.39 -1.65
N PRO A 104 15.94 13.85 -0.79
CA PRO A 104 15.61 12.77 0.16
C PRO A 104 14.64 13.20 1.26
N PHE A 105 14.49 14.51 1.53
CA PHE A 105 13.69 15.01 2.65
C PHE A 105 12.18 14.81 2.47
N THR A 106 11.67 14.66 1.26
CA THR A 106 10.24 14.56 0.99
C THR A 106 9.65 13.18 1.30
N LYS A 107 10.49 12.13 1.34
CA LYS A 107 10.07 10.74 1.54
C LYS A 107 10.47 10.15 2.92
N GLY A 108 11.23 10.89 3.71
CA GLY A 108 11.83 10.39 4.95
C GLY A 108 10.85 9.79 5.98
N ALA A 109 9.57 10.18 5.97
CA ALA A 109 8.59 9.63 6.90
C ALA A 109 8.22 8.18 6.56
N VAL A 110 7.94 7.88 5.29
CA VAL A 110 7.57 6.51 4.88
C VAL A 110 8.78 5.57 4.86
N GLU A 111 9.98 6.06 4.53
CA GLU A 111 11.22 5.28 4.63
C GLU A 111 11.52 4.89 6.09
N ARG A 112 11.31 5.82 7.03
CA ARG A 112 11.39 5.51 8.48
C ARG A 112 10.34 4.49 8.90
N LEU A 113 9.12 4.57 8.35
CA LEU A 113 8.08 3.58 8.62
C LEU A 113 8.51 2.19 8.13
N VAL A 114 9.00 2.05 6.90
CA VAL A 114 9.50 0.77 6.38
C VAL A 114 10.65 0.22 7.23
N ARG A 115 11.57 1.09 7.66
CA ARG A 115 12.64 0.68 8.59
C ARG A 115 12.07 0.23 9.93
N PHE A 116 11.13 0.97 10.50
CA PHE A 116 10.49 0.64 11.76
C PHE A 116 9.73 -0.69 11.70
N VAL A 117 9.11 -1.02 10.56
CA VAL A 117 8.53 -2.36 10.34
C VAL A 117 9.61 -3.45 10.44
N LYS A 118 10.76 -3.26 9.80
CA LYS A 118 11.88 -4.21 9.84
C LYS A 118 12.48 -4.38 11.25
N ASP A 119 12.54 -3.31 12.02
CA ASP A 119 13.22 -3.28 13.30
C ASP A 119 12.29 -3.56 14.51
N ASN A 120 10.96 -3.42 14.33
CA ASN A 120 10.00 -3.53 15.43
C ASN A 120 8.87 -4.53 15.18
N PHE A 121 8.33 -4.59 13.95
CA PHE A 121 7.21 -5.49 13.67
C PHE A 121 7.65 -6.92 13.39
N LEU A 122 8.67 -7.12 12.56
CA LEU A 122 9.08 -8.46 12.10
C LEU A 122 9.93 -9.24 13.12
N PRO A 123 10.87 -8.64 13.89
CA PRO A 123 11.79 -9.41 14.72
C PRO A 123 11.09 -10.28 15.76
N GLY A 124 11.51 -11.54 15.81
CA GLY A 124 10.98 -12.53 16.76
C GLY A 124 9.56 -13.00 16.49
N ARG A 125 9.02 -12.73 15.31
CA ARG A 125 7.71 -13.22 14.86
C ARG A 125 7.87 -14.21 13.74
N ILE A 126 7.05 -15.25 13.82
CA ILE A 126 6.97 -16.34 12.85
C ILE A 126 5.55 -16.30 12.29
N PHE A 127 5.41 -16.48 11.00
CA PHE A 127 4.12 -16.42 10.32
C PHE A 127 3.91 -17.67 9.47
N HIS A 128 2.68 -18.21 9.48
CA HIS A 128 2.33 -19.35 8.65
C HIS A 128 2.24 -18.97 7.18
N GLU A 129 1.52 -17.87 6.91
CA GLU A 129 1.25 -17.40 5.56
C GLU A 129 1.07 -15.87 5.49
N LEU A 130 0.87 -15.36 4.28
CA LEU A 130 0.69 -13.92 4.05
C LEU A 130 -0.57 -13.36 4.73
N THR A 131 -1.64 -14.15 4.85
CA THR A 131 -2.88 -13.76 5.53
C THR A 131 -2.66 -13.52 7.01
N ASP A 132 -1.95 -14.43 7.66
CA ASP A 132 -1.56 -14.31 9.09
C ASP A 132 -0.66 -13.08 9.32
N LEU A 133 0.34 -12.91 8.46
CA LEU A 133 1.21 -11.74 8.48
C LEU A 133 0.40 -10.42 8.37
N ASN A 134 -0.60 -10.36 7.50
CA ASN A 134 -1.42 -9.17 7.30
C ASN A 134 -2.39 -8.94 8.45
N TYR A 135 -2.94 -9.99 9.05
CA TYR A 135 -3.75 -9.88 10.25
C TYR A 135 -2.97 -9.23 11.41
N GLU A 136 -1.75 -9.71 11.66
CA GLU A 136 -0.86 -9.14 12.66
C GLU A 136 -0.38 -7.72 12.32
N ALA A 137 -0.20 -7.42 11.03
CA ALA A 137 0.22 -6.10 10.56
C ALA A 137 -0.85 -5.04 10.83
N ILE A 138 -2.13 -5.33 10.56
CA ILE A 138 -3.22 -4.38 10.85
C ILE A 138 -3.37 -4.16 12.35
N ALA A 139 -3.31 -5.22 13.16
CA ALA A 139 -3.36 -5.12 14.62
C ALA A 139 -2.16 -4.32 15.17
N TRP A 140 -0.97 -4.45 14.56
CA TRP A 140 0.18 -3.63 14.91
C TRP A 140 -0.02 -2.16 14.53
N CYS A 141 -0.58 -1.86 13.34
CA CYS A 141 -0.92 -0.49 12.95
C CYS A 141 -1.88 0.15 13.94
N GLU A 142 -2.93 -0.56 14.36
CA GLU A 142 -3.90 -0.07 15.36
C GLU A 142 -3.24 0.26 16.70
N ARG A 143 -2.35 -0.62 17.19
CA ARG A 143 -1.59 -0.35 18.42
C ARG A 143 -0.69 0.87 18.27
N GLN A 144 0.05 0.96 17.16
CA GLN A 144 0.99 2.06 16.93
C GLN A 144 0.29 3.41 16.70
N ASN A 145 -0.91 3.42 16.15
CA ASN A 145 -1.68 4.65 15.94
C ASN A 145 -2.34 5.19 17.21
N LYS A 146 -2.43 4.37 18.27
CA LYS A 146 -2.96 4.75 19.59
C LYS A 146 -1.88 5.18 20.62
N VAL A 147 -0.60 5.16 20.21
CA VAL A 147 0.51 5.57 21.08
C VAL A 147 0.99 6.97 20.70
N TYR A 148 1.36 7.78 21.72
CA TYR A 148 1.94 9.10 21.48
C TYR A 148 3.24 9.03 20.69
N HIS A 149 3.35 9.84 19.66
CA HIS A 149 4.52 9.97 18.80
C HIS A 149 5.11 11.38 18.83
N LYS A 150 6.32 11.50 19.36
CA LYS A 150 7.06 12.77 19.46
C LYS A 150 7.19 13.52 18.14
N ALA A 151 7.32 12.80 17.02
CA ALA A 151 7.52 13.41 15.69
C ALA A 151 6.29 14.22 15.20
N VAL A 152 5.11 13.90 15.68
CA VAL A 152 3.85 14.59 15.36
C VAL A 152 3.23 15.27 16.56
N ASP A 153 3.89 15.17 17.74
CA ASP A 153 3.48 15.70 19.02
C ASP A 153 2.03 15.36 19.38
N SER A 154 1.64 14.11 19.15
CA SER A 154 0.27 13.66 19.40
C SER A 154 0.15 12.12 19.30
N ILE A 155 -1.02 11.62 19.70
CA ILE A 155 -1.50 10.29 19.32
C ILE A 155 -2.01 10.38 17.88
N PRO A 156 -1.53 9.55 16.94
CA PRO A 156 -1.91 9.62 15.52
C PRO A 156 -3.41 9.54 15.27
N ASP A 157 -4.12 8.64 15.95
CA ASP A 157 -5.57 8.48 15.77
C ASP A 157 -6.34 9.73 16.20
N ASP A 158 -6.04 10.30 17.36
CA ASP A 158 -6.69 11.51 17.87
C ASP A 158 -6.47 12.69 16.93
N LYS A 159 -5.23 12.88 16.49
CA LYS A 159 -4.86 13.96 15.57
C LYS A 159 -5.48 13.76 14.18
N HIS A 160 -5.57 12.50 13.74
CA HIS A 160 -6.21 12.15 12.47
C HIS A 160 -7.69 12.51 12.47
N GLU A 161 -8.40 12.11 13.51
CA GLU A 161 -9.83 12.43 13.69
C GLU A 161 -10.07 13.94 13.77
N ALA A 162 -9.25 14.65 14.53
CA ALA A 162 -9.39 16.09 14.73
C ALA A 162 -9.10 16.94 13.49
N LEU A 163 -8.07 16.55 12.68
CA LEU A 163 -7.53 17.38 11.61
C LEU A 163 -7.70 16.78 10.22
N CYS A 164 -7.41 15.47 10.07
CA CYS A 164 -7.30 14.88 8.74
C CYS A 164 -8.63 14.38 8.19
N MET A 165 -9.52 13.87 9.06
CA MET A 165 -10.84 13.43 8.63
C MET A 165 -11.74 14.53 8.07
N ARG A 166 -11.44 15.82 8.37
CA ARG A 166 -12.15 16.95 7.79
C ARG A 166 -11.88 17.14 6.31
N HIS A 167 -10.76 16.60 5.82
CA HIS A 167 -10.28 16.73 4.44
C HIS A 167 -10.22 15.40 3.69
N ALA A 168 -10.56 14.30 4.36
CA ALA A 168 -10.61 12.98 3.74
C ALA A 168 -12.05 12.63 3.33
N TYR A 169 -12.25 12.33 2.05
CA TYR A 169 -13.50 11.76 1.56
C TYR A 169 -13.57 10.30 2.00
N LYS A 170 -14.77 9.83 2.38
CA LYS A 170 -14.99 8.40 2.61
C LYS A 170 -15.02 7.69 1.26
N LEU A 171 -14.36 6.54 1.20
CA LEU A 171 -14.41 5.68 0.04
C LEU A 171 -15.76 4.92 0.06
N ASP A 172 -16.61 5.17 -0.92
CA ASP A 172 -17.84 4.44 -1.08
C ASP A 172 -17.57 3.09 -1.76
N ASN A 173 -18.23 2.04 -1.25
CA ASN A 173 -18.21 0.71 -1.88
C ASN A 173 -19.02 0.75 -3.18
N THR A 174 -18.37 1.16 -4.26
CA THR A 174 -18.95 1.16 -5.59
C THR A 174 -18.49 -0.04 -6.40
N ILE A 175 -19.24 -0.40 -7.45
CA ILE A 175 -18.87 -1.46 -8.40
C ILE A 175 -17.47 -1.21 -9.01
N GLU A 176 -17.06 0.04 -9.12
CA GLU A 176 -15.76 0.45 -9.66
C GLU A 176 -14.57 -0.06 -8.83
N LEU A 177 -14.73 -0.21 -7.50
CA LEU A 177 -13.70 -0.78 -6.65
C LEU A 177 -13.46 -2.27 -6.92
N ALA A 178 -14.52 -3.00 -7.29
CA ALA A 178 -14.41 -4.43 -7.59
C ALA A 178 -13.42 -4.69 -8.74
N TYR A 179 -13.35 -3.79 -9.71
CA TYR A 179 -12.39 -3.89 -10.82
C TYR A 179 -10.93 -3.94 -10.34
N TYR A 180 -10.59 -3.15 -9.32
CA TYR A 180 -9.24 -3.10 -8.77
C TYR A 180 -8.97 -4.19 -7.71
N LEU A 181 -9.98 -4.57 -6.93
CA LEU A 181 -9.86 -5.57 -5.88
C LEU A 181 -9.94 -7.00 -6.42
N CYS A 182 -10.64 -7.20 -7.55
CA CYS A 182 -10.85 -8.49 -8.20
C CYS A 182 -10.43 -8.42 -9.67
N PRO A 183 -9.13 -8.24 -9.98
CA PRO A 183 -8.69 -8.07 -11.35
C PRO A 183 -8.97 -9.31 -12.19
N GLU A 184 -9.55 -9.10 -13.37
CA GLU A 184 -9.90 -10.15 -14.32
C GLU A 184 -8.67 -10.93 -14.80
N ARG A 185 -8.84 -12.20 -15.04
CA ARG A 185 -7.82 -13.10 -15.59
C ARG A 185 -8.39 -13.87 -16.78
N LYS A 186 -7.55 -14.05 -17.79
CA LYS A 186 -7.90 -14.92 -18.91
C LYS A 186 -7.81 -16.38 -18.49
N ILE A 187 -8.89 -17.10 -18.77
CA ILE A 187 -8.89 -18.57 -18.66
C ILE A 187 -8.18 -19.10 -19.88
N SER A 188 -7.22 -20.01 -19.69
CA SER A 188 -6.57 -20.71 -20.78
C SER A 188 -7.52 -21.75 -21.41
N PHE A 189 -7.21 -22.22 -22.63
CA PHE A 189 -8.05 -23.16 -23.37
C PHE A 189 -8.32 -24.48 -22.59
N ASP A 190 -7.42 -24.86 -21.72
CA ASP A 190 -7.52 -26.05 -20.86
C ASP A 190 -8.23 -25.79 -19.51
N GLY A 191 -8.93 -24.67 -19.37
CA GLY A 191 -9.75 -24.35 -18.22
C GLY A 191 -8.98 -23.90 -16.97
N PHE A 192 -7.78 -23.35 -17.13
CA PHE A 192 -6.98 -22.88 -16.00
C PHE A 192 -6.69 -21.39 -16.05
N VAL A 193 -6.50 -20.83 -14.86
CA VAL A 193 -5.99 -19.47 -14.67
C VAL A 193 -4.59 -19.56 -14.03
N ASN A 194 -3.63 -18.84 -14.58
CA ASN A 194 -2.31 -18.68 -13.97
C ASN A 194 -2.28 -17.38 -13.14
N TYR A 195 -1.98 -17.51 -11.85
CA TYR A 195 -1.85 -16.38 -10.95
C TYR A 195 -0.68 -16.60 -9.99
N GLU A 196 0.23 -15.64 -9.90
CA GLU A 196 1.42 -15.66 -9.02
C GLU A 196 2.25 -16.97 -9.12
N GLY A 197 2.42 -17.47 -10.36
CA GLY A 197 3.17 -18.70 -10.62
C GLY A 197 2.43 -20.00 -10.26
N ARG A 198 1.21 -19.90 -9.79
CA ARG A 198 0.33 -21.05 -9.50
C ARG A 198 -0.75 -21.19 -10.56
N ARG A 199 -1.25 -22.40 -10.71
CA ARG A 199 -2.27 -22.74 -11.70
C ARG A 199 -3.55 -23.19 -10.99
N PHE A 200 -4.66 -22.53 -11.29
CA PHE A 200 -5.96 -22.78 -10.67
C PHE A 200 -6.94 -23.27 -11.72
N GLY A 201 -7.56 -24.43 -11.48
CA GLY A 201 -8.64 -24.95 -12.31
C GLY A 201 -9.92 -24.13 -12.13
N VAL A 202 -10.56 -23.78 -13.23
CA VAL A 202 -11.87 -23.11 -13.20
C VAL A 202 -12.95 -24.17 -13.40
N PRO A 203 -13.97 -24.27 -12.50
CA PRO A 203 -15.07 -25.20 -12.70
C PRO A 203 -15.79 -24.92 -14.02
N PHE A 204 -16.03 -25.95 -14.81
CA PHE A 204 -16.92 -25.86 -15.95
C PHE A 204 -18.37 -25.89 -15.43
N TRP A 205 -19.16 -24.94 -15.88
CA TRP A 205 -20.60 -24.88 -15.63
C TRP A 205 -21.33 -25.47 -16.84
#